data_edd69254c9bee9c57fa0231f33ad83c1
#
_entry.id   edd69254c9bee9c57fa0231f33ad83c1
#
_cell.length_a   1.000
_cell.length_b   1.000
_cell.length_c   1.000
_cell.angle_alpha   90.00
_cell.angle_beta   90.00
_cell.angle_gamma   90.00
#
_symmetry.space_group_name_H-M   'P 1'
#
loop_
_entity.id
_entity.type
_entity.pdbx_description
1 polymer ?
#
loop_
_entity_poly.entity_id
_entity_poly.type
_entity_poly.pdbx_seq_one_letter_code
_entity_poly.pdbx_strand_id
1 'polypeptide(L)'
;MIFCVEDDSSIRDLMLYTLNASGFEATGFSDGTALFEALVQHRPQLIMLDIMLPGEDGISLLKRLRGNAATAAIPVIMATAKGTEYDKVKGLDLGADDYLTKPFGMMEMISRVKAVLRRCAPVEEPPLLRVGALSLNLAEHTVTADDRRVALTLKEYELLRLFMQHPGRVYSRDQLLAKVWEEDYIGETRTVDVHIGTLRTKLGACGDYIRTVRGVGYRLEEIQ
;
A
#
# COMPACT_ATOMS: atom_id res chain seq x y z
N MET A 1 11.39 -8.73 -5.23
CA MET A 1 12.85 -8.95 -5.36
C MET A 1 13.58 -7.61 -5.21
N ILE A 2 14.67 -7.56 -4.44
CA ILE A 2 15.54 -6.39 -4.21
C ILE A 2 16.91 -6.69 -4.80
N PHE A 3 17.51 -5.73 -5.49
CA PHE A 3 18.88 -5.84 -5.98
C PHE A 3 19.84 -5.10 -5.05
N CYS A 4 20.96 -5.73 -4.68
CA CYS A 4 22.02 -5.14 -3.85
C CYS A 4 23.32 -5.09 -4.65
N VAL A 5 23.87 -3.90 -4.87
CA VAL A 5 25.14 -3.68 -5.57
C VAL A 5 26.17 -3.22 -4.56
N GLU A 6 27.13 -4.09 -4.27
CA GLU A 6 28.15 -3.94 -3.24
C GLU A 6 29.35 -4.78 -3.63
N ASP A 7 30.55 -4.20 -3.71
CA ASP A 7 31.76 -4.93 -4.12
C ASP A 7 32.30 -5.84 -3.00
N ASP A 8 32.21 -5.42 -1.74
CA ASP A 8 32.58 -6.28 -0.60
C ASP A 8 31.60 -7.46 -0.48
N SER A 9 32.12 -8.67 -0.70
CA SER A 9 31.31 -9.88 -0.64
C SER A 9 30.72 -10.15 0.75
N SER A 10 31.44 -9.81 1.82
CA SER A 10 30.98 -10.04 3.19
C SER A 10 29.81 -9.12 3.55
N ILE A 11 29.88 -7.85 3.16
CA ILE A 11 28.80 -6.88 3.34
C ILE A 11 27.61 -7.29 2.47
N ARG A 12 27.83 -7.64 1.23
CA ARG A 12 26.80 -8.07 0.28
C ARG A 12 26.06 -9.31 0.80
N ASP A 13 26.79 -10.34 1.23
CA ASP A 13 26.19 -11.57 1.76
C ASP A 13 25.37 -11.31 3.02
N LEU A 14 25.85 -10.44 3.91
CA LEU A 14 25.11 -10.03 5.11
C LEU A 14 23.83 -9.26 4.76
N MET A 15 23.86 -8.35 3.78
CA MET A 15 22.67 -7.64 3.28
C MET A 15 21.66 -8.63 2.72
N LEU A 16 22.09 -9.56 1.87
CA LEU A 16 21.20 -10.57 1.28
C LEU A 16 20.59 -11.48 2.33
N TYR A 17 21.39 -11.98 3.27
CA TYR A 17 20.90 -12.79 4.37
C TYR A 17 19.81 -12.06 5.17
N THR A 18 20.07 -10.80 5.52
CA THR A 18 19.15 -10.01 6.36
C THR A 18 17.86 -9.68 5.62
N LEU A 19 17.94 -9.35 4.33
CA LEU A 19 16.76 -9.09 3.48
C LEU A 19 15.90 -10.34 3.34
N ASN A 20 16.51 -11.49 3.03
CA ASN A 20 15.80 -12.76 2.90
C ASN A 20 15.16 -13.19 4.23
N ALA A 21 15.87 -13.06 5.35
CA ALA A 21 15.33 -13.33 6.69
C ALA A 21 14.16 -12.39 7.07
N SER A 22 14.10 -11.20 6.44
CA SER A 22 13.00 -10.23 6.65
C SER A 22 11.83 -10.39 5.67
N GLY A 23 11.84 -11.47 4.85
CA GLY A 23 10.78 -11.80 3.91
C GLY A 23 10.89 -11.14 2.53
N PHE A 24 12.05 -10.55 2.20
CA PHE A 24 12.33 -10.01 0.88
C PHE A 24 13.17 -11.01 0.08
N GLU A 25 12.82 -11.24 -1.16
CA GLU A 25 13.72 -11.91 -2.11
C GLU A 25 14.80 -10.91 -2.54
N ALA A 26 16.09 -11.27 -2.40
CA ALA A 26 17.20 -10.38 -2.69
C ALA A 26 18.28 -11.06 -3.53
N THR A 27 18.87 -10.31 -4.47
CA THR A 27 19.97 -10.74 -5.34
C THR A 27 21.11 -9.72 -5.29
N GLY A 28 22.35 -10.20 -5.18
CA GLY A 28 23.54 -9.37 -5.05
C GLY A 28 24.37 -9.31 -6.32
N PHE A 29 24.99 -8.16 -6.54
CA PHE A 29 25.89 -7.88 -7.65
C PHE A 29 27.16 -7.20 -7.13
N SER A 30 28.31 -7.51 -7.73
CA SER A 30 29.61 -6.90 -7.36
C SER A 30 29.87 -5.56 -8.01
N ASP A 31 29.16 -5.24 -9.09
CA ASP A 31 29.45 -4.08 -9.93
C ASP A 31 28.23 -3.68 -10.79
N GLY A 32 28.36 -2.54 -11.48
CA GLY A 32 27.31 -2.03 -12.35
C GLY A 32 27.04 -2.87 -13.60
N THR A 33 28.04 -3.57 -14.12
CA THR A 33 27.87 -4.39 -15.33
C THR A 33 26.90 -5.54 -15.05
N ALA A 34 27.16 -6.31 -13.99
CA ALA A 34 26.29 -7.38 -13.55
C ALA A 34 24.87 -6.90 -13.19
N LEU A 35 24.75 -5.70 -12.59
CA LEU A 35 23.46 -5.07 -12.34
C LEU A 35 22.68 -4.86 -13.64
N PHE A 36 23.29 -4.21 -14.65
CA PHE A 36 22.58 -3.88 -15.88
C PHE A 36 22.25 -5.11 -16.72
N GLU A 37 23.09 -6.15 -16.70
CA GLU A 37 22.77 -7.44 -17.32
C GLU A 37 21.54 -8.08 -16.69
N ALA A 38 21.42 -8.05 -15.37
CA ALA A 38 20.27 -8.59 -14.65
C ALA A 38 18.99 -7.76 -14.92
N LEU A 39 19.11 -6.44 -15.07
CA LEU A 39 17.98 -5.53 -15.35
C LEU A 39 17.35 -5.76 -16.73
N VAL A 40 18.05 -6.43 -17.66
CA VAL A 40 17.46 -6.83 -18.96
C VAL A 40 16.37 -7.89 -18.79
N GLN A 41 16.54 -8.78 -17.81
CA GLN A 41 15.65 -9.93 -17.61
C GLN A 41 14.70 -9.75 -16.42
N HIS A 42 15.08 -8.95 -15.42
CA HIS A 42 14.36 -8.81 -14.18
C HIS A 42 14.16 -7.34 -13.80
N ARG A 43 12.96 -7.00 -13.33
CA ARG A 43 12.67 -5.67 -12.78
C ARG A 43 12.56 -5.76 -11.26
N PRO A 44 13.56 -5.29 -10.50
CA PRO A 44 13.47 -5.28 -9.04
C PRO A 44 12.48 -4.22 -8.54
N GLN A 45 11.99 -4.43 -7.33
CA GLN A 45 11.13 -3.45 -6.62
C GLN A 45 11.96 -2.31 -6.01
N LEU A 46 13.26 -2.55 -5.77
CA LEU A 46 14.19 -1.59 -5.19
C LEU A 46 15.63 -2.02 -5.50
N ILE A 47 16.50 -1.04 -5.69
CA ILE A 47 17.96 -1.24 -5.81
C ILE A 47 18.63 -0.58 -4.60
N MET A 48 19.47 -1.33 -3.90
CA MET A 48 20.46 -0.79 -2.96
C MET A 48 21.78 -0.68 -3.70
N LEU A 49 22.37 0.51 -3.72
CA LEU A 49 23.52 0.82 -4.57
C LEU A 49 24.62 1.48 -3.77
N ASP A 50 25.78 0.83 -3.66
CA ASP A 50 26.95 1.47 -3.09
C ASP A 50 27.46 2.59 -4.01
N ILE A 51 27.88 3.70 -3.41
CA ILE A 51 28.53 4.81 -4.12
C ILE A 51 29.95 4.41 -4.53
N MET A 52 30.67 3.70 -3.65
CA MET A 52 32.09 3.40 -3.83
C MET A 52 32.29 2.03 -4.49
N LEU A 53 31.86 1.90 -5.74
CA LEU A 53 32.08 0.69 -6.51
C LEU A 53 33.37 0.80 -7.37
N PRO A 54 34.07 -0.31 -7.61
CA PRO A 54 35.20 -0.33 -8.52
C PRO A 54 34.76 -0.11 -9.98
N GLY A 55 35.51 0.70 -10.72
CA GLY A 55 35.24 1.01 -12.12
C GLY A 55 34.23 2.14 -12.30
N GLU A 56 32.95 1.85 -12.44
CA GLU A 56 31.89 2.87 -12.54
C GLU A 56 31.28 3.12 -11.16
N ASP A 57 31.37 4.34 -10.66
CA ASP A 57 30.83 4.72 -9.34
C ASP A 57 29.29 4.68 -9.30
N GLY A 58 28.73 4.48 -8.09
CA GLY A 58 27.28 4.38 -7.89
C GLY A 58 26.48 5.61 -8.31
N ILE A 59 27.07 6.82 -8.30
CA ILE A 59 26.41 8.05 -8.76
C ILE A 59 26.24 8.00 -10.28
N SER A 60 27.24 7.53 -11.00
CA SER A 60 27.18 7.34 -12.46
C SER A 60 26.14 6.27 -12.83
N LEU A 61 26.11 5.16 -12.08
CA LEU A 61 25.09 4.12 -12.25
C LEU A 61 23.68 4.65 -11.98
N LEU A 62 23.48 5.48 -10.95
CA LEU A 62 22.20 6.13 -10.66
C LEU A 62 21.73 7.00 -11.83
N LYS A 63 22.62 7.81 -12.39
CA LYS A 63 22.30 8.63 -13.57
C LYS A 63 21.87 7.78 -14.76
N ARG A 64 22.55 6.65 -15.00
CA ARG A 64 22.18 5.71 -16.07
C ARG A 64 20.81 5.09 -15.81
N LEU A 65 20.53 4.69 -14.58
CA LEU A 65 19.20 4.17 -14.19
C LEU A 65 18.10 5.20 -14.44
N ARG A 66 18.32 6.46 -14.06
CA ARG A 66 17.36 7.57 -14.25
C ARG A 66 17.23 8.01 -15.71
N GLY A 67 18.29 7.88 -16.50
CA GLY A 67 18.27 8.20 -17.93
C GLY A 67 17.57 7.17 -18.83
N ASN A 68 17.22 6.01 -18.31
CA ASN A 68 16.54 4.95 -19.08
C ASN A 68 15.10 4.78 -18.61
N ALA A 69 14.12 4.97 -19.50
CA ALA A 69 12.69 4.88 -19.20
C ALA A 69 12.27 3.54 -18.56
N ALA A 70 12.96 2.43 -18.88
CA ALA A 70 12.66 1.12 -18.31
C ALA A 70 13.06 1.01 -16.83
N THR A 71 14.07 1.75 -16.39
CA THR A 71 14.63 1.67 -15.03
C THR A 71 14.42 2.94 -14.20
N ALA A 72 14.05 4.07 -14.83
CA ALA A 72 13.92 5.37 -14.17
C ALA A 72 12.98 5.38 -12.96
N ALA A 73 11.94 4.56 -12.98
CA ALA A 73 10.95 4.47 -11.90
C ALA A 73 11.32 3.45 -10.80
N ILE A 74 12.45 2.72 -10.93
CA ILE A 74 12.87 1.78 -9.90
C ILE A 74 13.44 2.56 -8.71
N PRO A 75 12.92 2.38 -7.48
CA PRO A 75 13.45 3.04 -6.30
C PRO A 75 14.89 2.66 -6.02
N VAL A 76 15.72 3.65 -5.64
CA VAL A 76 17.15 3.44 -5.34
C VAL A 76 17.49 4.00 -3.97
N ILE A 77 18.05 3.16 -3.10
CA ILE A 77 18.70 3.57 -1.84
C ILE A 77 20.20 3.56 -2.07
N MET A 78 20.86 4.71 -1.88
CA MET A 78 22.31 4.81 -2.00
C MET A 78 22.99 4.45 -0.68
N ALA A 79 23.99 3.56 -0.68
CA ALA A 79 24.88 3.33 0.44
C ALA A 79 26.12 4.21 0.30
N THR A 80 26.47 4.96 1.34
CA THR A 80 27.59 5.93 1.29
C THR A 80 28.48 5.85 2.51
N ALA A 81 29.79 6.04 2.37
CA ALA A 81 30.69 6.18 3.49
C ALA A 81 30.41 7.48 4.28
N LYS A 82 30.64 7.44 5.61
CA LYS A 82 30.48 8.58 6.50
C LYS A 82 31.48 9.69 6.11
N GLY A 83 31.03 10.83 5.59
CA GLY A 83 31.96 11.95 5.38
C GLY A 83 31.52 13.10 4.51
N THR A 84 30.51 12.99 3.66
CA THR A 84 30.19 14.13 2.80
C THR A 84 28.67 14.40 2.83
N GLU A 85 28.30 15.44 3.61
CA GLU A 85 26.99 16.09 3.50
C GLU A 85 26.71 16.52 2.04
N TYR A 86 27.77 16.81 1.32
CA TYR A 86 27.80 17.17 -0.10
C TYR A 86 27.33 16.00 -1.01
N ASP A 87 27.72 14.75 -0.71
CA ASP A 87 27.29 13.58 -1.51
C ASP A 87 25.83 13.23 -1.27
N LYS A 88 25.32 13.46 -0.06
CA LYS A 88 23.90 13.27 0.28
C LYS A 88 23.00 14.27 -0.46
N VAL A 89 23.36 15.54 -0.47
CA VAL A 89 22.60 16.59 -1.16
C VAL A 89 22.65 16.37 -2.67
N LYS A 90 23.85 16.11 -3.22
CA LYS A 90 24.02 15.84 -4.66
C LYS A 90 23.23 14.62 -5.16
N GLY A 91 23.13 13.60 -4.35
CA GLY A 91 22.46 12.40 -4.79
C GLY A 91 20.93 12.48 -4.68
N LEU A 92 20.36 13.23 -3.71
CA LEU A 92 18.92 13.53 -3.67
C LEU A 92 18.52 14.34 -4.92
N ASP A 93 19.32 15.32 -5.30
CA ASP A 93 19.14 16.09 -6.54
C ASP A 93 19.26 15.22 -7.81
N LEU A 94 19.99 14.10 -7.73
CA LEU A 94 20.14 13.12 -8.82
C LEU A 94 19.04 12.04 -8.84
N GLY A 95 18.08 12.10 -7.91
CA GLY A 95 16.90 11.23 -7.91
C GLY A 95 17.05 9.92 -7.14
N ALA A 96 17.95 9.84 -6.15
CA ALA A 96 17.89 8.75 -5.17
C ALA A 96 16.69 8.92 -4.24
N ASP A 97 16.08 7.80 -3.83
CA ASP A 97 14.87 7.79 -2.98
C ASP A 97 15.20 7.81 -1.49
N ASP A 98 16.39 7.33 -1.09
CA ASP A 98 16.92 7.41 0.27
C ASP A 98 18.44 7.17 0.30
N TYR A 99 19.06 7.43 1.46
CA TYR A 99 20.48 7.23 1.73
C TYR A 99 20.70 6.43 3.00
N LEU A 100 21.71 5.55 2.96
CA LEU A 100 22.15 4.74 4.09
C LEU A 100 23.66 4.98 4.30
N THR A 101 24.05 5.46 5.48
CA THR A 101 25.44 5.82 5.78
C THR A 101 26.20 4.65 6.37
N LYS A 102 27.29 4.22 5.73
CA LYS A 102 28.19 3.16 6.26
C LYS A 102 29.04 3.69 7.42
N PRO A 103 29.27 2.90 8.50
CA PRO A 103 28.66 1.63 8.77
C PRO A 103 27.20 1.79 9.20
N PHE A 104 26.30 0.96 8.66
CA PHE A 104 24.88 0.97 9.02
C PHE A 104 24.46 -0.33 9.75
N GLY A 105 23.47 -0.21 10.60
CA GLY A 105 22.84 -1.36 11.22
C GLY A 105 21.90 -2.09 10.24
N MET A 106 21.87 -3.41 10.28
CA MET A 106 20.99 -4.21 9.42
C MET A 106 19.50 -3.88 9.66
N MET A 107 19.11 -3.58 10.88
CA MET A 107 17.73 -3.15 11.20
C MET A 107 17.38 -1.78 10.62
N GLU A 108 18.35 -0.86 10.56
CA GLU A 108 18.18 0.43 9.89
C GLU A 108 17.97 0.23 8.39
N MET A 109 18.79 -0.61 7.76
CA MET A 109 18.65 -0.98 6.35
C MET A 109 17.23 -1.50 6.05
N ILE A 110 16.73 -2.48 6.81
CA ILE A 110 15.39 -3.02 6.63
C ILE A 110 14.31 -1.96 6.82
N SER A 111 14.45 -1.09 7.82
CA SER A 111 13.48 -0.02 8.08
C SER A 111 13.41 0.98 6.90
N ARG A 112 14.54 1.35 6.31
CA ARG A 112 14.61 2.23 5.14
C ARG A 112 14.03 1.55 3.89
N VAL A 113 14.38 0.29 3.63
CA VAL A 113 13.81 -0.50 2.53
C VAL A 113 12.28 -0.52 2.62
N LYS A 114 11.73 -0.85 3.81
CA LYS A 114 10.27 -0.83 4.02
C LYS A 114 9.66 0.55 3.80
N ALA A 115 10.32 1.61 4.26
CA ALA A 115 9.84 2.98 4.12
C ALA A 115 9.83 3.43 2.64
N VAL A 116 10.88 3.12 1.87
CA VAL A 116 10.97 3.44 0.44
C VAL A 116 9.92 2.64 -0.34
N LEU A 117 9.83 1.32 -0.14
CA LEU A 117 8.84 0.49 -0.82
C LEU A 117 7.41 0.95 -0.54
N ARG A 118 7.09 1.37 0.69
CA ARG A 118 5.77 1.92 1.02
C ARG A 118 5.48 3.24 0.30
N ARG A 119 6.48 4.13 0.13
CA ARG A 119 6.32 5.42 -0.58
C ARG A 119 6.20 5.23 -2.09
N CYS A 120 6.91 4.24 -2.63
CA CYS A 120 6.95 3.94 -4.06
C CYS A 120 5.98 2.84 -4.48
N ALA A 121 5.28 2.19 -3.50
CA ALA A 121 4.16 1.35 -3.85
C ALA A 121 3.21 2.17 -4.74
N PRO A 122 2.67 1.59 -5.83
CA PRO A 122 1.54 2.19 -6.49
C PRO A 122 0.56 2.57 -5.39
N VAL A 123 0.08 3.81 -5.37
CA VAL A 123 -1.07 4.16 -4.54
C VAL A 123 -2.11 3.13 -4.97
N GLU A 124 -2.31 2.07 -4.18
CA GLU A 124 -3.50 1.25 -4.34
C GLU A 124 -4.61 2.29 -4.30
N GLU A 125 -5.34 2.41 -5.42
CA GLU A 125 -6.53 3.26 -5.42
C GLU A 125 -7.25 2.93 -4.13
N PRO A 126 -7.54 3.92 -3.27
CA PRO A 126 -8.04 3.66 -1.93
C PRO A 126 -9.18 2.67 -2.09
N PRO A 127 -9.23 1.57 -1.32
CA PRO A 127 -10.12 0.46 -1.61
C PRO A 127 -11.53 0.99 -1.78
N LEU A 128 -11.90 1.13 -3.04
CA LEU A 128 -13.17 1.69 -3.49
C LEU A 128 -14.12 0.50 -3.65
N LEU A 129 -15.01 0.37 -2.69
CA LEU A 129 -16.08 -0.61 -2.82
C LEU A 129 -17.13 -0.06 -3.79
N ARG A 130 -17.57 -0.86 -4.77
CA ARG A 130 -18.62 -0.51 -5.71
C ARG A 130 -19.67 -1.60 -5.78
N VAL A 131 -20.93 -1.20 -5.77
CA VAL A 131 -22.08 -2.07 -6.02
C VAL A 131 -23.10 -1.26 -6.81
N GLY A 132 -23.23 -1.54 -8.09
CA GLY A 132 -24.03 -0.72 -9.00
C GLY A 132 -23.60 0.75 -8.99
N ALA A 133 -24.55 1.66 -8.76
CA ALA A 133 -24.30 3.09 -8.67
C ALA A 133 -23.83 3.59 -7.28
N LEU A 134 -23.63 2.67 -6.32
CA LEU A 134 -23.02 2.99 -5.02
C LEU A 134 -21.50 2.85 -5.08
N SER A 135 -20.78 3.84 -4.56
CA SER A 135 -19.35 3.73 -4.29
C SER A 135 -19.00 4.25 -2.91
N LEU A 136 -18.06 3.58 -2.25
CA LEU A 136 -17.59 3.89 -0.90
C LEU A 136 -16.06 3.88 -0.90
N ASN A 137 -15.45 5.05 -0.68
CA ASN A 137 -14.01 5.22 -0.54
C ASN A 137 -13.62 5.02 0.92
N LEU A 138 -12.89 3.93 1.21
CA LEU A 138 -12.48 3.58 2.56
C LEU A 138 -11.42 4.51 3.15
N ALA A 139 -10.55 5.10 2.31
CA ALA A 139 -9.51 6.01 2.78
C ALA A 139 -10.04 7.40 3.13
N GLU A 140 -10.97 7.91 2.32
CA GLU A 140 -11.56 9.24 2.52
C GLU A 140 -12.81 9.21 3.39
N HIS A 141 -13.33 8.03 3.76
CA HIS A 141 -14.62 7.86 4.42
C HIS A 141 -15.78 8.57 3.67
N THR A 142 -15.74 8.53 2.32
CA THR A 142 -16.75 9.15 1.49
C THR A 142 -17.65 8.14 0.81
N VAL A 143 -18.90 8.49 0.62
CA VAL A 143 -19.92 7.68 -0.06
C VAL A 143 -20.54 8.49 -1.18
N THR A 144 -20.70 7.86 -2.35
CA THR A 144 -21.46 8.42 -3.47
C THR A 144 -22.56 7.45 -3.90
N ALA A 145 -23.73 7.99 -4.22
CA ALA A 145 -24.86 7.27 -4.77
C ALA A 145 -25.35 8.04 -6.00
N ASP A 146 -25.45 7.40 -7.15
CA ASP A 146 -25.78 8.05 -8.44
C ASP A 146 -24.89 9.28 -8.69
N ASP A 147 -23.56 9.12 -8.53
CA ASP A 147 -22.54 10.17 -8.66
C ASP A 147 -22.70 11.39 -7.72
N ARG A 148 -23.59 11.31 -6.72
CA ARG A 148 -23.80 12.37 -5.72
C ARG A 148 -23.22 11.94 -4.39
N ARG A 149 -22.48 12.85 -3.76
CA ARG A 149 -21.93 12.62 -2.41
C ARG A 149 -23.06 12.57 -1.39
N VAL A 150 -23.04 11.53 -0.54
CA VAL A 150 -24.03 11.28 0.50
C VAL A 150 -23.39 11.45 1.88
N ALA A 151 -23.97 12.30 2.73
CA ALA A 151 -23.52 12.47 4.11
C ALA A 151 -24.18 11.42 5.02
N LEU A 152 -23.38 10.49 5.53
CA LEU A 152 -23.80 9.45 6.46
C LEU A 152 -23.28 9.73 7.87
N THR A 153 -24.02 9.29 8.88
CA THR A 153 -23.49 9.18 10.24
C THR A 153 -22.51 8.00 10.31
N LEU A 154 -21.69 7.94 11.36
CA LEU A 154 -20.71 6.85 11.53
C LEU A 154 -21.36 5.47 11.46
N LYS A 155 -22.50 5.27 12.14
CA LYS A 155 -23.20 3.98 12.17
C LYS A 155 -23.84 3.61 10.83
N GLU A 156 -24.37 4.59 10.09
CA GLU A 156 -24.87 4.38 8.72
C GLU A 156 -23.72 4.03 7.75
N TYR A 157 -22.57 4.68 7.90
CA TYR A 157 -21.37 4.39 7.12
C TYR A 157 -20.86 2.97 7.40
N GLU A 158 -20.75 2.56 8.67
CA GLU A 158 -20.31 1.24 9.07
C GLU A 158 -21.25 0.12 8.58
N LEU A 159 -22.57 0.34 8.64
CA LEU A 159 -23.56 -0.56 8.07
C LEU A 159 -23.36 -0.73 6.55
N LEU A 160 -23.25 0.40 5.83
CA LEU A 160 -23.05 0.35 4.38
C LEU A 160 -21.74 -0.32 4.02
N ARG A 161 -20.64 0.01 4.72
CA ARG A 161 -19.34 -0.64 4.53
C ARG A 161 -19.42 -2.15 4.70
N LEU A 162 -20.06 -2.62 5.77
CA LEU A 162 -20.21 -4.05 6.05
C LEU A 162 -20.98 -4.76 4.93
N PHE A 163 -22.04 -4.15 4.43
CA PHE A 163 -22.81 -4.69 3.32
C PHE A 163 -22.02 -4.69 2.01
N MET A 164 -21.31 -3.59 1.68
CA MET A 164 -20.55 -3.47 0.44
C MET A 164 -19.29 -4.35 0.41
N GLN A 165 -18.74 -4.71 1.57
CA GLN A 165 -17.66 -5.69 1.66
C GLN A 165 -18.11 -7.12 1.34
N HIS A 166 -19.42 -7.41 1.52
CA HIS A 166 -19.98 -8.75 1.33
C HIS A 166 -21.34 -8.69 0.62
N PRO A 167 -21.39 -8.27 -0.65
CA PRO A 167 -22.64 -8.19 -1.41
C PRO A 167 -23.35 -9.56 -1.45
N GLY A 168 -24.67 -9.54 -1.37
CA GLY A 168 -25.50 -10.75 -1.35
C GLY A 168 -25.59 -11.49 0.00
N ARG A 169 -24.66 -11.21 0.93
CA ARG A 169 -24.69 -11.85 2.26
C ARG A 169 -25.83 -11.30 3.12
N VAL A 170 -26.60 -12.19 3.71
CA VAL A 170 -27.64 -11.83 4.68
C VAL A 170 -27.04 -11.71 6.07
N TYR A 171 -27.34 -10.62 6.76
CA TYR A 171 -26.99 -10.39 8.16
C TYR A 171 -28.27 -10.31 9.00
N SER A 172 -28.31 -11.04 10.11
CA SER A 172 -29.38 -10.87 11.10
C SER A 172 -29.24 -9.54 11.83
N ARG A 173 -30.32 -9.07 12.49
CA ARG A 173 -30.29 -7.84 13.31
C ARG A 173 -29.26 -7.92 14.42
N ASP A 174 -29.17 -9.08 15.08
CA ASP A 174 -28.18 -9.31 16.14
C ASP A 174 -26.74 -9.25 15.61
N GLN A 175 -26.51 -9.85 14.42
CA GLN A 175 -25.19 -9.78 13.78
C GLN A 175 -24.80 -8.35 13.38
N LEU A 176 -25.75 -7.57 12.87
CA LEU A 176 -25.52 -6.17 12.54
C LEU A 176 -25.25 -5.34 13.79
N LEU A 177 -26.01 -5.58 14.86
CA LEU A 177 -25.82 -4.91 16.13
C LEU A 177 -24.41 -5.21 16.70
N ALA A 178 -24.03 -6.48 16.79
CA ALA A 178 -22.74 -6.89 17.33
C ALA A 178 -21.52 -6.40 16.50
N LYS A 179 -21.70 -6.24 15.17
CA LYS A 179 -20.61 -5.83 14.27
C LYS A 179 -20.44 -4.31 14.15
N VAL A 180 -21.51 -3.54 14.35
CA VAL A 180 -21.54 -2.08 14.11
C VAL A 180 -21.68 -1.30 15.41
N TRP A 181 -22.30 -1.85 16.43
CA TRP A 181 -22.38 -1.31 17.79
C TRP A 181 -21.60 -2.24 18.72
N GLU A 182 -20.57 -1.78 19.34
CA GLU A 182 -19.69 -2.55 20.25
C GLU A 182 -20.46 -3.49 21.20
N GLU A 183 -19.80 -4.58 21.67
CA GLU A 183 -20.42 -5.64 22.49
C GLU A 183 -21.13 -5.14 23.77
N ASP A 184 -20.83 -3.95 24.26
CA ASP A 184 -21.44 -3.35 25.46
C ASP A 184 -22.75 -2.57 25.18
N TYR A 185 -23.22 -2.57 23.93
CA TYR A 185 -24.46 -1.83 23.60
C TYR A 185 -25.70 -2.61 24.09
N ILE A 186 -26.30 -2.16 25.21
CA ILE A 186 -27.51 -2.70 25.84
C ILE A 186 -28.81 -2.20 25.15
N GLY A 187 -28.78 -1.98 23.84
CA GLY A 187 -29.92 -1.46 23.08
C GLY A 187 -30.73 -2.57 22.38
N GLU A 188 -31.98 -2.25 22.07
CA GLU A 188 -32.85 -3.16 21.32
C GLU A 188 -32.40 -3.28 19.85
N THR A 189 -32.60 -4.46 19.23
CA THR A 189 -32.32 -4.74 17.81
C THR A 189 -33.11 -3.82 16.85
N ARG A 190 -34.18 -3.18 17.31
CA ARG A 190 -34.93 -2.14 16.57
C ARG A 190 -34.08 -0.93 16.17
N THR A 191 -32.99 -0.64 16.90
CA THR A 191 -32.04 0.40 16.50
C THR A 191 -31.48 0.18 15.11
N VAL A 192 -31.21 -1.08 14.74
CA VAL A 192 -30.76 -1.43 13.40
C VAL A 192 -31.79 -1.05 12.34
N ASP A 193 -33.07 -1.34 12.58
CA ASP A 193 -34.14 -1.04 11.63
C ASP A 193 -34.29 0.46 11.35
N VAL A 194 -34.12 1.29 12.38
CA VAL A 194 -34.14 2.76 12.26
C VAL A 194 -32.99 3.25 11.39
N HIS A 195 -31.75 2.77 11.65
CA HIS A 195 -30.58 3.16 10.86
C HIS A 195 -30.65 2.66 9.42
N ILE A 196 -31.18 1.47 9.19
CA ILE A 196 -31.44 0.95 7.83
C ILE A 196 -32.48 1.83 7.10
N GLY A 197 -33.53 2.25 7.79
CA GLY A 197 -34.54 3.16 7.22
C GLY A 197 -33.96 4.50 6.80
N THR A 198 -33.20 5.15 7.68
CA THR A 198 -32.53 6.44 7.38
C THR A 198 -31.45 6.29 6.32
N LEU A 199 -30.66 5.21 6.34
CA LEU A 199 -29.66 4.91 5.33
C LEU A 199 -30.30 4.77 3.94
N ARG A 200 -31.36 4.00 3.80
CA ARG A 200 -32.11 3.89 2.54
C ARG A 200 -32.59 5.23 2.00
N THR A 201 -33.15 6.06 2.88
CA THR A 201 -33.63 7.39 2.51
C THR A 201 -32.47 8.28 1.99
N LYS A 202 -31.32 8.25 2.67
CA LYS A 202 -30.16 9.06 2.28
C LYS A 202 -29.52 8.59 0.97
N LEU A 203 -29.54 7.29 0.70
CA LEU A 203 -29.02 6.71 -0.54
C LEU A 203 -29.93 6.91 -1.77
N GLY A 204 -31.16 7.42 -1.57
CA GLY A 204 -32.11 7.66 -2.66
C GLY A 204 -32.47 6.36 -3.40
N ALA A 205 -32.38 6.34 -4.75
CA ALA A 205 -32.65 5.16 -5.57
C ALA A 205 -31.75 3.96 -5.19
N CYS A 206 -30.48 4.23 -4.85
CA CYS A 206 -29.56 3.18 -4.40
C CYS A 206 -29.94 2.58 -3.04
N GLY A 207 -30.83 3.20 -2.27
CA GLY A 207 -31.36 2.63 -1.02
C GLY A 207 -32.11 1.32 -1.23
N ASP A 208 -32.65 1.10 -2.41
CA ASP A 208 -33.32 -0.15 -2.80
C ASP A 208 -32.36 -1.33 -2.94
N TYR A 209 -31.05 -1.10 -3.04
CA TYR A 209 -30.03 -2.18 -3.00
C TYR A 209 -30.00 -2.89 -1.64
N ILE A 210 -30.41 -2.20 -0.54
CA ILE A 210 -30.51 -2.82 0.77
C ILE A 210 -31.85 -3.53 0.87
N ARG A 211 -31.86 -4.85 0.75
CA ARG A 211 -33.07 -5.67 0.79
C ARG A 211 -33.36 -6.20 2.19
N THR A 212 -34.65 -6.25 2.53
CA THR A 212 -35.12 -6.92 3.74
C THR A 212 -35.38 -8.40 3.44
N VAL A 213 -34.72 -9.28 4.18
CA VAL A 213 -35.00 -10.72 4.17
C VAL A 213 -35.94 -10.99 5.33
N ARG A 214 -37.22 -11.19 5.03
CA ARG A 214 -38.29 -11.37 6.05
C ARG A 214 -37.95 -12.47 7.06
N GLY A 215 -38.09 -12.18 8.33
CA GLY A 215 -37.80 -13.12 9.42
C GLY A 215 -36.30 -13.33 9.70
N VAL A 216 -35.39 -12.79 8.89
CA VAL A 216 -33.93 -12.97 9.04
C VAL A 216 -33.21 -11.65 9.32
N GLY A 217 -33.24 -10.68 8.38
CA GLY A 217 -32.50 -9.44 8.52
C GLY A 217 -32.37 -8.68 7.20
N TYR A 218 -31.13 -8.27 6.84
CA TYR A 218 -30.86 -7.42 5.70
C TYR A 218 -29.69 -7.92 4.87
N ARG A 219 -29.67 -7.60 3.58
CA ARG A 219 -28.56 -7.80 2.66
C ARG A 219 -28.47 -6.66 1.66
N LEU A 220 -27.32 -6.46 1.03
CA LEU A 220 -27.15 -5.55 -0.08
C LEU A 220 -26.94 -6.37 -1.35
N GLU A 221 -27.70 -6.05 -2.39
CA GLU A 221 -27.59 -6.64 -3.71
C GLU A 221 -27.88 -5.59 -4.80
N GLU A 222 -27.15 -5.68 -5.90
CA GLU A 222 -27.41 -4.85 -7.07
C GLU A 222 -28.76 -5.26 -7.69
N ILE A 223 -29.56 -4.28 -8.06
CA ILE A 223 -30.80 -4.50 -8.82
C ILE A 223 -30.43 -4.44 -10.30
N GLN A 224 -30.62 -5.54 -10.97
CA GLN A 224 -30.55 -5.61 -12.44
C GLN A 224 -31.73 -4.88 -13.09
#